data_ecf0789f2772f00c4beaeb221f8560d5
#
_entry.id   ecf0789f2772f00c4beaeb221f8560d5
#
_cell.length_a   1.000
_cell.length_b   1.000
_cell.length_c   1.000
_cell.angle_alpha   90.00
_cell.angle_beta   90.00
_cell.angle_gamma   90.00
#
_symmetry.space_group_name_H-M   'P 1'
#
loop_
_entity.id
_entity.type
_entity.pdbx_description
1 polymer ?
#
loop_
_entity_poly.entity_id
_entity_poly.type
_entity_poly.pdbx_seq_one_letter_code
_entity_poly.pdbx_strand_id
1 'polypeptide(L)'
;MRFLSAPWPSRRGGLRLLMIAGLAAVGLLAIAMPAVAETTHVLALARTIDDVLNNIRNWIMGLLALLATVFLTIGGVRYVLANGDPGEVEKAKQSFKSAGFGYALAALAPLVVEILRGIVGA
;
A
#
# COMPACT_ATOMS: atom_id res chain seq x y z
N MET A 1 -45.39 38.33 -55.76
CA MET A 1 -44.21 37.80 -55.07
C MET A 1 -44.53 37.68 -53.60
N ARG A 2 -44.80 36.44 -53.21
CA ARG A 2 -44.97 36.14 -51.80
C ARG A 2 -43.60 35.88 -51.21
N PHE A 3 -43.02 36.78 -50.46
CA PHE A 3 -41.90 36.45 -49.60
C PHE A 3 -42.43 35.56 -48.49
N LEU A 4 -42.09 34.31 -48.54
CA LEU A 4 -42.27 33.40 -47.44
C LEU A 4 -41.38 33.94 -46.30
N SER A 5 -42.03 34.65 -45.37
CA SER A 5 -41.43 34.95 -44.09
C SER A 5 -41.24 33.63 -43.34
N ALA A 6 -40.09 33.02 -43.47
CA ALA A 6 -39.73 31.92 -42.61
C ALA A 6 -39.93 32.38 -41.14
N PRO A 7 -40.67 31.68 -40.34
CA PRO A 7 -40.80 32.05 -38.93
C PRO A 7 -39.42 32.01 -38.31
N TRP A 8 -38.95 33.16 -37.91
CA TRP A 8 -37.72 33.28 -37.18
C TRP A 8 -37.81 32.39 -35.92
N PRO A 9 -36.89 31.45 -35.68
CA PRO A 9 -36.96 30.70 -34.46
C PRO A 9 -36.85 31.67 -33.30
N SER A 10 -37.92 31.70 -32.49
CA SER A 10 -37.95 32.59 -31.34
C SER A 10 -36.76 32.26 -30.44
N ARG A 11 -35.85 33.19 -30.29
CA ARG A 11 -34.68 33.07 -29.42
C ARG A 11 -35.00 32.60 -28.01
N ARG A 12 -36.26 32.78 -27.60
CA ARG A 12 -36.81 32.37 -26.30
C ARG A 12 -36.93 30.85 -26.15
N GLY A 13 -37.19 30.09 -27.22
CA GLY A 13 -37.24 28.63 -27.17
C GLY A 13 -35.89 27.96 -27.03
N GLY A 14 -34.86 28.48 -27.74
CA GLY A 14 -33.51 27.98 -27.65
C GLY A 14 -32.87 28.20 -26.26
N LEU A 15 -33.11 29.35 -25.66
CA LEU A 15 -32.62 29.62 -24.30
C LEU A 15 -33.24 28.71 -23.24
N ARG A 16 -34.53 28.41 -23.36
CA ARG A 16 -35.23 27.50 -22.43
C ARG A 16 -34.69 26.07 -22.55
N LEU A 17 -34.45 25.58 -23.76
CA LEU A 17 -33.89 24.28 -24.02
C LEU A 17 -32.43 24.17 -23.49
N LEU A 18 -31.63 25.20 -23.66
CA LEU A 18 -30.29 25.29 -23.10
C LEU A 18 -30.27 25.31 -21.58
N MET A 19 -31.22 26.02 -20.96
CA MET A 19 -31.38 26.06 -19.50
C MET A 19 -31.79 24.69 -18.93
N ILE A 20 -32.73 24.00 -19.58
CA ILE A 20 -33.20 22.68 -19.17
C ILE A 20 -32.07 21.64 -19.35
N ALA A 21 -31.33 21.69 -20.45
CA ALA A 21 -30.18 20.83 -20.68
C ALA A 21 -29.05 21.06 -19.65
N GLY A 22 -28.78 22.31 -19.31
CA GLY A 22 -27.82 22.70 -18.28
C GLY A 22 -28.20 22.20 -16.89
N LEU A 23 -29.48 22.35 -16.49
CA LEU A 23 -30.01 21.86 -15.21
C LEU A 23 -30.00 20.34 -15.14
N ALA A 24 -30.31 19.62 -16.22
CA ALA A 24 -30.25 18.17 -16.28
C ALA A 24 -28.82 17.66 -16.17
N ALA A 25 -27.84 18.32 -16.79
CA ALA A 25 -26.43 17.98 -16.70
C ALA A 25 -25.88 18.19 -15.29
N VAL A 26 -26.26 19.27 -14.63
CA VAL A 26 -25.89 19.55 -13.23
C VAL A 26 -26.53 18.55 -12.28
N GLY A 27 -27.78 18.17 -12.50
CA GLY A 27 -28.48 17.14 -11.72
C GLY A 27 -27.83 15.76 -11.85
N LEU A 28 -27.42 15.36 -13.04
CA LEU A 28 -26.71 14.10 -13.28
C LEU A 28 -25.33 14.08 -12.62
N LEU A 29 -24.60 15.19 -12.66
CA LEU A 29 -23.32 15.31 -11.96
C LEU A 29 -23.48 15.24 -10.43
N ALA A 30 -24.53 15.82 -9.88
CA ALA A 30 -24.80 15.78 -8.44
C ALA A 30 -25.16 14.36 -7.94
N ILE A 31 -25.78 13.53 -8.78
CA ILE A 31 -26.10 12.13 -8.44
C ILE A 31 -24.85 11.23 -8.55
N ALA A 32 -23.93 11.54 -9.45
CA ALA A 32 -22.71 10.75 -9.64
C ALA A 32 -21.63 11.04 -8.57
N MET A 33 -21.60 12.24 -7.99
CA MET A 33 -20.58 12.65 -7.03
C MET A 33 -20.52 11.82 -5.74
N PRO A 34 -21.62 11.45 -5.06
CA PRO A 34 -21.53 10.68 -3.83
C PRO A 34 -20.95 9.29 -4.03
N ALA A 35 -21.26 8.60 -5.13
CA ALA A 35 -20.72 7.28 -5.41
C ALA A 35 -19.20 7.31 -5.65
N VAL A 36 -18.69 8.32 -6.36
CA VAL A 36 -17.25 8.52 -6.58
C VAL A 36 -16.55 8.89 -5.26
N ALA A 37 -17.18 9.72 -4.42
CA ALA A 37 -16.64 10.12 -3.12
C ALA A 37 -16.52 8.93 -2.16
N GLU A 38 -17.50 8.03 -2.10
CA GLU A 38 -17.44 6.80 -1.29
C GLU A 38 -16.33 5.86 -1.76
N THR A 39 -16.21 5.60 -3.06
CA THR A 39 -15.16 4.76 -3.63
C THR A 39 -13.78 5.35 -3.34
N THR A 40 -13.60 6.65 -3.49
CA THR A 40 -12.36 7.36 -3.19
C THR A 40 -12.02 7.28 -1.70
N HIS A 41 -13.02 7.40 -0.82
CA HIS A 41 -12.83 7.30 0.63
C HIS A 41 -12.39 5.89 1.06
N VAL A 42 -13.00 4.84 0.53
CA VAL A 42 -12.62 3.44 0.78
C VAL A 42 -11.21 3.17 0.29
N LEU A 43 -10.83 3.64 -0.91
CA LEU A 43 -9.47 3.50 -1.43
C LEU A 43 -8.45 4.25 -0.58
N ALA A 44 -8.77 5.47 -0.12
CA ALA A 44 -7.90 6.24 0.76
C ALA A 44 -7.70 5.54 2.11
N LEU A 45 -8.75 4.96 2.69
CA LEU A 45 -8.68 4.18 3.93
C LEU A 45 -7.82 2.93 3.76
N ALA A 46 -7.99 2.18 2.67
CA ALA A 46 -7.18 1.00 2.35
C ALA A 46 -5.69 1.36 2.24
N ARG A 47 -5.35 2.45 1.55
CA ARG A 47 -3.97 2.95 1.46
C ARG A 47 -3.40 3.33 2.83
N THR A 48 -4.20 3.98 3.67
CA THR A 48 -3.79 4.36 5.02
C THR A 48 -3.48 3.13 5.87
N ILE A 49 -4.27 2.08 5.78
CA ILE A 49 -4.03 0.81 6.49
C ILE A 49 -2.75 0.16 5.97
N ASP A 50 -2.55 0.10 4.66
CA ASP A 50 -1.34 -0.45 4.07
C ASP A 50 -0.09 0.31 4.51
N ASP A 51 -0.16 1.64 4.56
CA ASP A 51 0.94 2.49 5.04
C ASP A 51 1.27 2.22 6.51
N VAL A 52 0.26 2.11 7.36
CA VAL A 52 0.44 1.77 8.78
C VAL A 52 1.09 0.40 8.94
N LEU A 53 0.60 -0.61 8.23
CA LEU A 53 1.15 -1.97 8.29
C LEU A 53 2.60 -2.02 7.77
N ASN A 54 2.90 -1.28 6.71
CA ASN A 54 4.27 -1.18 6.19
C ASN A 54 5.20 -0.48 7.18
N ASN A 55 4.74 0.56 7.85
CA ASN A 55 5.51 1.25 8.88
C ASN A 55 5.80 0.34 10.07
N ILE A 56 4.81 -0.40 10.54
CA ILE A 56 4.97 -1.40 11.61
C ILE A 56 5.96 -2.49 11.18
N ARG A 57 5.84 -3.01 9.97
CA ARG A 57 6.78 -3.99 9.43
C ARG A 57 8.20 -3.45 9.42
N ASN A 58 8.40 -2.25 8.90
CA ASN A 58 9.72 -1.63 8.82
C ASN A 58 10.32 -1.40 10.22
N TRP A 59 9.51 -1.02 11.18
CA TRP A 59 9.92 -0.85 12.57
C TRP A 59 10.36 -2.19 13.18
N ILE A 60 9.57 -3.26 13.01
CA ILE A 60 9.92 -4.61 13.46
C ILE A 60 11.20 -5.09 12.78
N MET A 61 11.35 -4.88 11.48
CA MET A 61 12.59 -5.23 10.76
C MET A 61 13.80 -4.49 11.30
N GLY A 62 13.66 -3.23 11.68
CA GLY A 62 14.70 -2.45 12.34
C GLY A 62 15.11 -3.05 13.70
N LEU A 63 14.11 -3.44 14.51
CA LEU A 63 14.37 -4.13 15.78
C LEU A 63 15.09 -5.47 15.58
N LEU A 64 14.64 -6.27 14.62
CA LEU A 64 15.28 -7.55 14.30
C LEU A 64 16.72 -7.37 13.83
N ALA A 65 17.00 -6.35 13.04
CA ALA A 65 18.35 -6.01 12.61
C ALA A 65 19.25 -5.66 13.81
N LEU A 66 18.76 -4.88 14.76
CA LEU A 66 19.48 -4.56 15.99
C LEU A 66 19.72 -5.80 16.85
N LEU A 67 18.72 -6.65 17.05
CA LEU A 67 18.86 -7.91 17.77
C LEU A 67 19.85 -8.85 17.10
N ALA A 68 19.77 -8.99 15.77
CA ALA A 68 20.72 -9.80 15.00
C ALA A 68 22.14 -9.29 15.19
N THR A 69 22.35 -7.97 15.16
CA THR A 69 23.64 -7.34 15.40
C THR A 69 24.18 -7.68 16.80
N VAL A 70 23.33 -7.61 17.82
CA VAL A 70 23.71 -7.97 19.20
C VAL A 70 24.12 -9.44 19.29
N PHE A 71 23.33 -10.35 18.73
CA PHE A 71 23.67 -11.79 18.74
C PHE A 71 24.94 -12.10 17.95
N LEU A 72 25.14 -11.44 16.81
CA LEU A 72 26.36 -11.58 16.03
C LEU A 72 27.58 -11.06 16.81
N THR A 73 27.43 -9.94 17.51
CA THR A 73 28.51 -9.39 18.35
C THR A 73 28.85 -10.32 19.49
N ILE A 74 27.83 -10.82 20.21
CA ILE A 74 28.04 -11.79 21.30
C ILE A 74 28.70 -13.06 20.78
N GLY A 75 28.22 -13.59 19.66
CA GLY A 75 28.82 -14.75 19.01
C GLY A 75 30.26 -14.50 18.59
N GLY A 76 30.56 -13.33 18.06
CA GLY A 76 31.93 -12.92 17.70
C GLY A 76 32.84 -12.84 18.91
N VAL A 77 32.39 -12.22 19.99
CA VAL A 77 33.14 -12.14 21.25
C VAL A 77 33.40 -13.53 21.83
N ARG A 78 32.39 -14.37 21.88
CA ARG A 78 32.55 -15.77 22.35
C ARG A 78 33.53 -16.55 21.49
N TYR A 79 33.48 -16.37 20.18
CA TYR A 79 34.40 -17.02 19.25
C TYR A 79 35.85 -16.62 19.52
N VAL A 80 36.09 -15.34 19.69
CA VAL A 80 37.42 -14.79 19.99
C VAL A 80 37.93 -15.25 21.35
N LEU A 81 37.04 -15.25 22.37
CA LEU A 81 37.38 -15.64 23.74
C LEU A 81 37.43 -17.16 23.97
N ALA A 82 36.94 -17.94 23.01
CA ALA A 82 36.89 -19.40 23.12
C ALA A 82 38.32 -20.01 23.22
N ASN A 83 39.29 -19.36 22.67
CA ASN A 83 40.72 -19.75 22.76
C ASN A 83 40.94 -21.23 22.46
N GLY A 84 40.22 -21.77 21.45
CA GLY A 84 40.28 -23.16 21.04
C GLY A 84 39.36 -24.12 21.78
N ASP A 85 38.56 -23.64 22.73
CA ASP A 85 37.58 -24.48 23.42
C ASP A 85 36.40 -24.85 22.49
N PRO A 86 36.22 -26.15 22.15
CA PRO A 86 35.19 -26.55 21.20
C PRO A 86 33.78 -26.24 21.69
N GLY A 87 33.51 -26.25 23.00
CA GLY A 87 32.22 -25.92 23.58
C GLY A 87 31.81 -24.46 23.37
N GLU A 88 32.72 -23.54 23.56
CA GLU A 88 32.49 -22.10 23.34
C GLU A 88 32.40 -21.75 21.87
N VAL A 89 33.19 -22.38 21.01
CA VAL A 89 33.10 -22.23 19.56
C VAL A 89 31.76 -22.68 19.04
N GLU A 90 31.21 -23.80 19.54
CA GLU A 90 29.88 -24.29 19.14
C GLU A 90 28.77 -23.34 19.57
N LYS A 91 28.81 -22.78 20.78
CA LYS A 91 27.88 -21.75 21.25
C LYS A 91 27.95 -20.48 20.37
N ALA A 92 29.15 -20.06 19.98
CA ALA A 92 29.31 -18.93 19.07
C ALA A 92 28.70 -19.20 17.69
N LYS A 93 28.91 -20.36 17.12
CA LYS A 93 28.30 -20.79 15.86
C LYS A 93 26.77 -20.82 15.95
N GLN A 94 26.23 -21.29 17.07
CA GLN A 94 24.78 -21.33 17.28
C GLN A 94 24.18 -19.91 17.34
N SER A 95 24.86 -18.97 17.98
CA SER A 95 24.45 -17.56 17.98
C SER A 95 24.43 -16.98 16.58
N PHE A 96 25.44 -17.25 15.76
CA PHE A 96 25.47 -16.84 14.38
C PHE A 96 24.34 -17.42 13.54
N LYS A 97 24.10 -18.73 13.67
CA LYS A 97 23.01 -19.41 12.96
C LYS A 97 21.64 -18.83 13.35
N SER A 98 21.39 -18.66 14.64
CA SER A 98 20.13 -18.10 15.13
C SER A 98 19.87 -16.69 14.62
N ALA A 99 20.88 -15.82 14.67
CA ALA A 99 20.78 -14.45 14.17
C ALA A 99 20.58 -14.42 12.64
N GLY A 100 21.34 -15.23 11.90
CA GLY A 100 21.27 -15.31 10.45
C GLY A 100 19.94 -15.85 9.97
N PHE A 101 19.47 -16.96 10.50
CA PHE A 101 18.19 -17.55 10.12
C PHE A 101 17.00 -16.69 10.52
N GLY A 102 17.00 -16.13 11.73
CA GLY A 102 15.93 -15.26 12.18
C GLY A 102 15.76 -14.03 11.29
N TYR A 103 16.85 -13.35 11.00
CA TYR A 103 16.82 -12.17 10.14
C TYR A 103 16.49 -12.52 8.68
N ALA A 104 17.08 -13.61 8.15
CA ALA A 104 16.82 -14.05 6.78
C ALA A 104 15.35 -14.42 6.58
N LEU A 105 14.73 -15.15 7.51
CA LEU A 105 13.32 -15.49 7.44
C LEU A 105 12.43 -14.24 7.49
N ALA A 106 12.75 -13.29 8.35
CA ALA A 106 12.02 -12.03 8.44
C ALA A 106 12.14 -11.22 7.15
N ALA A 107 13.33 -11.18 6.54
CA ALA A 107 13.57 -10.49 5.28
C ALA A 107 12.84 -11.17 4.09
N LEU A 108 12.69 -12.48 4.12
CA LEU A 108 11.98 -13.24 3.09
C LEU A 108 10.46 -13.25 3.27
N ALA A 109 9.95 -12.87 4.44
CA ALA A 109 8.51 -12.89 4.72
C ALA A 109 7.66 -12.13 3.70
N PRO A 110 8.02 -10.91 3.23
CA PRO A 110 7.25 -10.22 2.19
C PRO A 110 7.17 -11.00 0.87
N LEU A 111 8.26 -11.65 0.48
CA LEU A 111 8.32 -12.46 -0.74
C LEU A 111 7.38 -13.67 -0.64
N VAL A 112 7.39 -14.36 0.49
CA VAL A 112 6.49 -15.50 0.74
C VAL A 112 5.03 -15.07 0.67
N VAL A 113 4.69 -13.94 1.27
CA VAL A 113 3.32 -13.38 1.23
C VAL A 113 2.91 -13.04 -0.21
N GLU A 114 3.80 -12.47 -1.00
CA GLU A 114 3.53 -12.14 -2.39
C GLU A 114 3.27 -13.39 -3.25
N ILE A 115 4.06 -14.44 -3.06
CA ILE A 115 3.86 -15.73 -3.73
C ILE A 115 2.51 -16.33 -3.32
N LEU A 116 2.18 -16.32 -2.04
CA LEU A 116 0.90 -16.82 -1.54
C LEU A 116 -0.30 -16.04 -2.12
N ARG A 117 -0.19 -14.73 -2.25
CA ARG A 117 -1.20 -13.90 -2.90
C ARG A 117 -1.39 -14.32 -4.37
N GLY A 118 -0.31 -14.58 -5.08
CA GLY A 118 -0.37 -15.05 -6.46
C GLY A 118 -1.07 -16.41 -6.60
N ILE A 119 -0.89 -17.32 -5.63
CA ILE A 119 -1.53 -18.64 -5.62
C ILE A 119 -3.04 -18.53 -5.30
N VAL A 120 -3.38 -17.68 -4.32
CA VAL A 120 -4.77 -17.48 -3.90
C VAL A 120 -5.56 -16.62 -4.89
N GLY A 121 -4.89 -15.89 -5.78
CA GLY A 121 -5.53 -15.02 -6.77
C GLY A 121 -6.00 -13.68 -6.18
N ALA A 122 -5.42 -13.28 -5.10
CA ALA A 122 -5.76 -12.02 -4.43
C ALA A 122 -4.84 -10.87 -4.84
#